data_c5518618789fe9b05fe7e1798a35711f
#
_entry.id   c5518618789fe9b05fe7e1798a35711f
#
_cell.length_a   1.000
_cell.length_b   1.000
_cell.length_c   1.000
_cell.angle_alpha   90.00
_cell.angle_beta   90.00
_cell.angle_gamma   90.00
#
_symmetry.space_group_name_H-M   'P 1'
#
loop_
_entity.id
_entity.type
_entity.pdbx_description
1 polymer ?
#
loop_
_entity_poly.entity_id
_entity_poly.type
_entity_poly.pdbx_seq_one_letter_code
_entity_poly.pdbx_strand_id
1 'polypeptide(L)'
;MMSTAFANITWRGRPVRIECQWIAPERTDAPLIVFLHEGLGSVAMWKDFPTRLCEAAGARGLVFSRPGYGRSTPRAGDETWDVDFMHRQAHEVLPAFFAALELGDEKPWLFGHSDGASISLLYAARFPERVAGLVVLAPHIFVEDVTLANIEQARVAYLETDLPKKLGRYHDDVDSAFWGWNRVWLHPPFRQWNIEAELDGIRCPILAIQGIDDEYGTLAQIRGIARRVPGTELLELPDCGHSPHRDQPEKAIVATVSFIQGKTRV
;
A
#
# COMPACT_ATOMS: atom_id res chain seq x y z
N MET A 1 24.32 -4.30 -4.50
CA MET A 1 23.21 -3.99 -5.44
C MET A 1 22.03 -4.84 -5.03
N MET A 2 20.90 -4.23 -4.72
CA MET A 2 19.67 -4.98 -4.40
C MET A 2 19.18 -5.66 -5.68
N SER A 3 19.07 -6.99 -5.70
CA SER A 3 18.60 -7.74 -6.86
C SER A 3 17.09 -7.79 -6.87
N THR A 4 16.47 -7.46 -8.00
CA THR A 4 15.06 -7.72 -8.23
C THR A 4 14.82 -9.22 -8.25
N ALA A 5 13.89 -9.70 -7.45
CA ALA A 5 13.42 -11.08 -7.41
C ALA A 5 11.96 -11.16 -7.87
N PHE A 6 11.48 -12.37 -8.11
CA PHE A 6 10.09 -12.61 -8.48
C PHE A 6 9.53 -13.79 -7.69
N ALA A 7 8.33 -13.62 -7.17
CA ALA A 7 7.52 -14.71 -6.62
C ALA A 7 6.44 -15.12 -7.63
N ASN A 8 6.17 -16.41 -7.74
CA ASN A 8 5.15 -16.93 -8.64
C ASN A 8 3.95 -17.39 -7.81
N ILE A 9 2.77 -16.89 -8.13
CA ILE A 9 1.51 -17.29 -7.53
C ILE A 9 0.52 -17.73 -8.60
N THR A 10 -0.53 -18.42 -8.19
CA THR A 10 -1.73 -18.59 -9.03
C THR A 10 -2.82 -17.68 -8.48
N TRP A 11 -3.32 -16.77 -9.32
CA TRP A 11 -4.41 -15.89 -8.95
C TRP A 11 -5.49 -15.91 -10.03
N ARG A 12 -6.75 -16.14 -9.61
CA ARG A 12 -7.90 -16.27 -10.52
C ARG A 12 -7.68 -17.31 -11.63
N GLY A 13 -7.01 -18.43 -11.27
CA GLY A 13 -6.70 -19.51 -12.20
C GLY A 13 -5.57 -19.22 -13.21
N ARG A 14 -4.87 -18.10 -13.07
CA ARG A 14 -3.76 -17.70 -13.96
C ARG A 14 -2.44 -17.63 -13.20
N PRO A 15 -1.31 -17.98 -13.83
CA PRO A 15 0.01 -17.73 -13.26
C PRO A 15 0.28 -16.22 -13.23
N VAL A 16 0.70 -15.74 -12.07
CA VAL A 16 1.08 -14.34 -11.85
C VAL A 16 2.46 -14.29 -11.22
N ARG A 17 3.36 -13.56 -11.86
CA ARG A 17 4.70 -13.28 -11.37
C ARG A 17 4.70 -11.92 -10.68
N ILE A 18 5.10 -11.88 -9.41
CA ILE A 18 5.15 -10.67 -8.58
C ILE A 18 6.59 -10.21 -8.44
N GLU A 19 6.89 -9.00 -8.92
CA GLU A 19 8.17 -8.34 -8.68
C GLU A 19 8.33 -8.05 -7.19
N CYS A 20 9.48 -8.41 -6.63
CA CYS A 20 9.79 -8.08 -5.25
C CYS A 20 11.28 -7.81 -5.03
N GLN A 21 11.58 -7.15 -3.92
CA GLN A 21 12.93 -6.79 -3.52
C GLN A 21 13.04 -6.90 -2.00
N TRP A 22 14.06 -7.65 -1.55
CA TRP A 22 14.41 -7.75 -0.16
C TRP A 22 15.42 -6.67 0.27
N ILE A 23 15.29 -6.21 1.49
CA ILE A 23 16.19 -5.28 2.16
C ILE A 23 16.70 -5.99 3.40
N ALA A 24 18.02 -6.11 3.52
CA ALA A 24 18.70 -6.77 4.64
C ALA A 24 18.10 -8.16 4.99
N PRO A 25 17.92 -9.09 4.01
CA PRO A 25 17.30 -10.40 4.23
C PRO A 25 18.08 -11.27 5.22
N GLU A 26 19.35 -11.00 5.41
CA GLU A 26 20.24 -11.70 6.36
C GLU A 26 19.92 -11.42 7.83
N ARG A 27 19.13 -10.38 8.13
CA ARG A 27 18.71 -10.03 9.50
C ARG A 27 17.51 -10.87 9.93
N THR A 28 17.64 -12.18 9.98
CA THR A 28 16.51 -13.11 10.17
C THR A 28 15.73 -12.90 11.47
N ASP A 29 16.38 -12.41 12.52
CA ASP A 29 15.76 -12.15 13.84
C ASP A 29 15.14 -10.73 13.93
N ALA A 30 15.33 -9.89 12.91
CA ALA A 30 14.78 -8.54 12.89
C ALA A 30 13.32 -8.52 12.43
N PRO A 31 12.53 -7.53 12.88
CA PRO A 31 11.17 -7.34 12.38
C PRO A 31 11.12 -7.22 10.86
N LEU A 32 10.15 -7.86 10.23
CA LEU A 32 9.89 -7.72 8.80
C LEU A 32 8.91 -6.58 8.55
N ILE A 33 9.26 -5.65 7.65
CA ILE A 33 8.37 -4.61 7.14
C ILE A 33 8.04 -4.92 5.68
N VAL A 34 6.76 -5.09 5.35
CA VAL A 34 6.28 -5.29 3.98
C VAL A 34 5.67 -3.99 3.47
N PHE A 35 6.16 -3.51 2.33
CA PHE A 35 5.75 -2.24 1.72
C PHE A 35 4.71 -2.43 0.62
N LEU A 36 3.53 -1.85 0.82
CA LEU A 36 2.40 -1.89 -0.12
C LEU A 36 2.23 -0.51 -0.77
N HIS A 37 2.45 -0.42 -2.07
CA HIS A 37 2.44 0.83 -2.82
C HIS A 37 1.04 1.37 -3.12
N GLU A 38 0.98 2.65 -3.46
CA GLU A 38 -0.22 3.39 -3.88
C GLU A 38 -0.78 2.91 -5.24
N GLY A 39 -1.86 3.59 -5.70
CA GLY A 39 -2.62 3.26 -6.92
C GLY A 39 -1.78 3.14 -8.19
N LEU A 40 -0.74 3.96 -8.35
CA LEU A 40 0.18 3.93 -9.49
C LEU A 40 1.63 3.59 -9.10
N GLY A 41 1.82 3.03 -7.91
CA GLY A 41 3.13 2.70 -7.39
C GLY A 41 3.75 1.42 -7.92
N SER A 42 5.00 1.20 -7.56
CA SER A 42 5.77 -0.01 -7.84
C SER A 42 6.99 -0.09 -6.93
N VAL A 43 7.74 -1.19 -6.96
CA VAL A 43 9.04 -1.31 -6.26
C VAL A 43 9.92 -0.10 -6.56
N ALA A 44 10.04 0.29 -7.83
CA ALA A 44 10.92 1.37 -8.26
C ALA A 44 10.43 2.77 -7.79
N MET A 45 9.14 2.96 -7.58
CA MET A 45 8.59 4.26 -7.15
C MET A 45 8.84 4.57 -5.68
N TRP A 46 9.05 3.59 -4.85
CA TRP A 46 9.46 3.79 -3.46
C TRP A 46 10.84 4.43 -3.30
N LYS A 47 11.69 4.31 -4.32
CA LYS A 47 13.08 4.79 -4.34
C LYS A 47 13.87 4.24 -3.14
N ASP A 48 14.54 5.10 -2.38
CA ASP A 48 15.38 4.74 -1.24
C ASP A 48 14.63 4.69 0.10
N PHE A 49 13.37 5.16 0.14
CA PHE A 49 12.62 5.27 1.40
C PHE A 49 12.54 3.94 2.18
N PRO A 50 12.21 2.77 1.58
CA PRO A 50 12.17 1.51 2.30
C PRO A 50 13.51 1.13 2.93
N THR A 51 14.61 1.38 2.21
CA THR A 51 15.97 1.10 2.72
C THR A 51 16.28 1.96 3.93
N ARG A 52 16.03 3.27 3.83
CA ARG A 52 16.26 4.22 4.93
C ARG A 52 15.42 3.88 6.16
N LEU A 53 14.15 3.51 5.96
CA LEU A 53 13.28 3.11 7.07
C LEU A 53 13.78 1.81 7.72
N CYS A 54 14.11 0.78 6.93
CA CYS A 54 14.61 -0.48 7.46
C CYS A 54 15.93 -0.32 8.21
N GLU A 55 16.84 0.50 7.70
CA GLU A 55 18.10 0.83 8.39
C GLU A 55 17.84 1.52 9.72
N ALA A 56 17.00 2.55 9.74
CA ALA A 56 16.66 3.30 10.95
C ALA A 56 15.93 2.46 12.00
N ALA A 57 15.07 1.52 11.56
CA ALA A 57 14.32 0.63 12.43
C ALA A 57 15.13 -0.60 12.89
N GLY A 58 16.31 -0.86 12.31
CA GLY A 58 17.01 -2.12 12.48
C GLY A 58 16.22 -3.33 11.94
N ALA A 59 15.35 -3.10 10.96
CA ALA A 59 14.44 -4.08 10.38
C ALA A 59 14.96 -4.67 9.08
N ARG A 60 14.36 -5.76 8.63
CA ARG A 60 14.41 -6.20 7.23
C ARG A 60 13.16 -5.79 6.48
N GLY A 61 13.24 -5.67 5.17
CA GLY A 61 12.14 -5.19 4.36
C GLY A 61 11.83 -6.07 3.16
N LEU A 62 10.56 -6.07 2.77
CA LEU A 62 10.08 -6.68 1.54
C LEU A 62 9.23 -5.64 0.79
N VAL A 63 9.74 -5.20 -0.36
CA VAL A 63 9.04 -4.29 -1.27
C VAL A 63 8.55 -5.09 -2.46
N PHE A 64 7.31 -4.90 -2.89
CA PHE A 64 6.80 -5.61 -4.05
C PHE A 64 5.88 -4.72 -4.91
N SER A 65 5.75 -5.08 -6.18
CA SER A 65 4.78 -4.49 -7.09
C SER A 65 3.56 -5.40 -7.17
N ARG A 66 2.37 -4.85 -6.89
CA ARG A 66 1.11 -5.60 -7.00
C ARG A 66 0.89 -6.13 -8.43
N PRO A 67 0.11 -7.21 -8.67
CA PRO A 67 -0.29 -7.61 -10.01
C PRO A 67 -0.84 -6.43 -10.82
N GLY A 68 -0.38 -6.28 -12.06
CA GLY A 68 -0.74 -5.15 -12.92
C GLY A 68 0.22 -3.96 -12.85
N TYR A 69 1.19 -3.95 -11.91
CA TYR A 69 2.09 -2.83 -11.67
C TYR A 69 3.56 -3.22 -11.74
N GLY A 70 4.43 -2.22 -11.91
CA GLY A 70 5.87 -2.42 -11.94
C GLY A 70 6.29 -3.41 -13.03
N ARG A 71 7.05 -4.42 -12.63
CA ARG A 71 7.47 -5.55 -13.47
C ARG A 71 6.70 -6.85 -13.15
N SER A 72 5.66 -6.74 -12.34
CA SER A 72 4.73 -7.84 -12.10
C SER A 72 3.90 -8.12 -13.34
N THR A 73 3.34 -9.33 -13.43
CA THR A 73 2.47 -9.69 -14.56
C THR A 73 1.41 -8.62 -14.78
N PRO A 74 1.36 -8.01 -15.97
CA PRO A 74 0.35 -7.02 -16.30
C PRO A 74 -1.08 -7.56 -16.18
N ARG A 75 -2.03 -6.68 -15.96
CA ARG A 75 -3.45 -7.00 -16.09
C ARG A 75 -3.75 -7.47 -17.52
N ALA A 76 -4.57 -8.49 -17.67
CA ALA A 76 -5.00 -8.91 -19.01
C ALA A 76 -5.75 -7.75 -19.71
N GLY A 77 -5.59 -7.62 -21.02
CA GLY A 77 -6.13 -6.48 -21.77
C GLY A 77 -7.65 -6.31 -21.68
N ASP A 78 -8.37 -7.41 -21.49
CA ASP A 78 -9.83 -7.49 -21.32
C ASP A 78 -10.28 -7.51 -19.86
N GLU A 79 -9.34 -7.59 -18.92
CA GLU A 79 -9.65 -7.65 -17.49
C GLU A 79 -10.03 -6.27 -16.97
N THR A 80 -11.20 -6.16 -16.36
CA THR A 80 -11.64 -5.00 -15.57
C THR A 80 -11.59 -5.36 -14.10
N TRP A 81 -11.08 -4.44 -13.28
CA TRP A 81 -11.19 -4.57 -11.83
C TRP A 81 -12.56 -4.06 -11.39
N ASP A 82 -13.12 -4.71 -10.38
CA ASP A 82 -14.41 -4.38 -9.83
C ASP A 82 -14.26 -3.70 -8.46
N VAL A 83 -15.36 -3.31 -7.85
CA VAL A 83 -15.43 -2.61 -6.55
C VAL A 83 -14.71 -3.34 -5.42
N ASP A 84 -14.53 -4.64 -5.54
CA ASP A 84 -13.83 -5.50 -4.57
C ASP A 84 -12.31 -5.64 -4.83
N PHE A 85 -11.72 -4.85 -5.75
CA PHE A 85 -10.32 -5.06 -6.16
C PHE A 85 -9.32 -4.99 -5.00
N MET A 86 -9.50 -4.06 -4.05
CA MET A 86 -8.63 -3.98 -2.87
C MET A 86 -8.84 -5.16 -1.93
N HIS A 87 -10.07 -5.63 -1.77
CA HIS A 87 -10.38 -6.84 -1.00
C HIS A 87 -9.69 -8.06 -1.61
N ARG A 88 -9.72 -8.21 -2.94
CA ARG A 88 -9.03 -9.32 -3.63
C ARG A 88 -7.52 -9.23 -3.46
N GLN A 89 -6.94 -8.03 -3.54
CA GLN A 89 -5.52 -7.84 -3.25
C GLN A 89 -5.18 -8.27 -1.81
N ALA A 90 -5.99 -7.88 -0.84
CA ALA A 90 -5.80 -8.19 0.57
C ALA A 90 -6.06 -9.68 0.90
N HIS A 91 -7.12 -10.27 0.34
CA HIS A 91 -7.62 -11.58 0.78
C HIS A 91 -7.12 -12.75 -0.07
N GLU A 92 -6.72 -12.49 -1.31
CA GLU A 92 -6.28 -13.51 -2.27
C GLU A 92 -4.78 -13.36 -2.61
N VAL A 93 -4.36 -12.14 -3.03
CA VAL A 93 -2.99 -11.93 -3.53
C VAL A 93 -1.97 -11.95 -2.41
N LEU A 94 -2.16 -11.19 -1.32
CA LEU A 94 -1.21 -11.13 -0.21
C LEU A 94 -0.98 -12.49 0.45
N PRO A 95 -2.02 -13.29 0.80
CA PRO A 95 -1.81 -14.63 1.35
C PRO A 95 -1.04 -15.56 0.39
N ALA A 96 -1.37 -15.54 -0.91
CA ALA A 96 -0.67 -16.35 -1.91
C ALA A 96 0.79 -15.89 -2.09
N PHE A 97 1.03 -14.59 -2.06
CA PHE A 97 2.38 -14.02 -2.15
C PHE A 97 3.24 -14.39 -0.94
N PHE A 98 2.71 -14.27 0.28
CA PHE A 98 3.41 -14.65 1.50
C PHE A 98 3.69 -16.17 1.55
N ALA A 99 2.75 -16.99 1.08
CA ALA A 99 2.96 -18.43 0.95
C ALA A 99 4.05 -18.77 -0.08
N ALA A 100 4.08 -18.08 -1.22
CA ALA A 100 5.10 -18.27 -2.25
C ALA A 100 6.51 -17.85 -1.81
N LEU A 101 6.62 -16.96 -0.83
CA LEU A 101 7.87 -16.54 -0.19
C LEU A 101 8.22 -17.35 1.06
N GLU A 102 7.40 -18.36 1.40
CA GLU A 102 7.60 -19.25 2.55
C GLU A 102 7.75 -18.49 3.89
N LEU A 103 6.99 -17.37 4.05
CA LEU A 103 7.05 -16.57 5.27
C LEU A 103 6.50 -17.30 6.51
N GLY A 104 5.80 -18.44 6.34
CA GLY A 104 5.33 -19.29 7.42
C GLY A 104 4.41 -18.54 8.40
N ASP A 105 4.76 -18.61 9.68
CA ASP A 105 4.03 -17.94 10.76
C ASP A 105 4.57 -16.55 11.11
N GLU A 106 5.46 -16.02 10.27
CA GLU A 106 6.00 -14.68 10.47
C GLU A 106 4.88 -13.64 10.38
N LYS A 107 4.87 -12.72 11.35
CA LYS A 107 3.93 -11.61 11.43
C LYS A 107 4.61 -10.32 10.99
N PRO A 108 4.49 -9.90 9.73
CA PRO A 108 5.10 -8.66 9.27
C PRO A 108 4.39 -7.42 9.83
N TRP A 109 5.12 -6.32 9.91
CA TRP A 109 4.55 -4.97 9.88
C TRP A 109 4.17 -4.63 8.45
N LEU A 110 2.93 -4.21 8.20
CA LEU A 110 2.52 -3.73 6.89
C LEU A 110 2.65 -2.21 6.84
N PHE A 111 3.49 -1.72 5.93
CA PHE A 111 3.67 -0.30 5.65
C PHE A 111 2.99 0.00 4.31
N GLY A 112 1.79 0.57 4.37
CA GLY A 112 0.98 0.84 3.18
C GLY A 112 0.85 2.33 2.88
N HIS A 113 0.79 2.67 1.59
CA HIS A 113 0.47 4.01 1.12
C HIS A 113 -0.76 3.99 0.21
N SER A 114 -1.73 4.89 0.45
CA SER A 114 -2.95 5.05 -0.35
C SER A 114 -3.70 3.71 -0.54
N ASP A 115 -3.91 3.22 -1.78
CA ASP A 115 -4.46 1.87 -2.03
C ASP A 115 -3.77 0.79 -1.19
N GLY A 116 -2.43 0.85 -1.10
CA GLY A 116 -1.66 -0.11 -0.30
C GLY A 116 -1.95 -0.03 1.19
N ALA A 117 -2.29 1.16 1.69
CA ALA A 117 -2.71 1.36 3.08
C ALA A 117 -4.10 0.75 3.32
N SER A 118 -5.04 0.98 2.40
CA SER A 118 -6.39 0.39 2.46
C SER A 118 -6.33 -1.15 2.37
N ILE A 119 -5.49 -1.68 1.49
CA ILE A 119 -5.24 -3.13 1.38
C ILE A 119 -4.65 -3.70 2.68
N SER A 120 -3.73 -2.97 3.33
CA SER A 120 -3.15 -3.39 4.62
C SER A 120 -4.20 -3.45 5.73
N LEU A 121 -5.11 -2.47 5.79
CA LEU A 121 -6.24 -2.45 6.73
C LEU A 121 -7.16 -3.65 6.50
N LEU A 122 -7.56 -3.91 5.25
CA LEU A 122 -8.40 -5.06 4.87
C LEU A 122 -7.73 -6.40 5.20
N TYR A 123 -6.42 -6.52 4.95
CA TYR A 123 -5.67 -7.73 5.30
C TYR A 123 -5.67 -7.97 6.81
N ALA A 124 -5.34 -6.95 7.60
CA ALA A 124 -5.30 -7.06 9.06
C ALA A 124 -6.68 -7.33 9.67
N ALA A 125 -7.74 -6.77 9.10
CA ALA A 125 -9.10 -7.04 9.53
C ALA A 125 -9.51 -8.51 9.30
N ARG A 126 -9.10 -9.08 8.17
CA ARG A 126 -9.43 -10.45 7.78
C ARG A 126 -8.54 -11.51 8.44
N PHE A 127 -7.27 -11.16 8.70
CA PHE A 127 -6.25 -12.06 9.24
C PHE A 127 -5.55 -11.43 10.45
N PRO A 128 -6.28 -11.11 11.55
CA PRO A 128 -5.73 -10.31 12.66
C PRO A 128 -4.52 -10.95 13.35
N GLU A 129 -4.40 -12.28 13.29
CA GLU A 129 -3.29 -13.01 13.91
C GLU A 129 -2.05 -13.11 12.99
N ARG A 130 -2.11 -12.58 11.76
CA ARG A 130 -1.04 -12.71 10.75
C ARG A 130 -0.22 -11.44 10.58
N VAL A 131 -0.42 -10.41 11.39
CA VAL A 131 0.29 -9.13 11.31
C VAL A 131 0.78 -8.70 12.70
N ALA A 132 1.95 -8.10 12.78
CA ALA A 132 2.48 -7.49 13.99
C ALA A 132 1.86 -6.10 14.24
N GLY A 133 1.61 -5.35 13.16
CA GLY A 133 1.01 -4.02 13.22
C GLY A 133 0.97 -3.34 11.85
N LEU A 134 0.35 -2.17 11.82
CA LEU A 134 0.15 -1.38 10.61
C LEU A 134 0.78 0.01 10.73
N VAL A 135 1.40 0.46 9.65
CA VAL A 135 1.71 1.87 9.42
C VAL A 135 1.03 2.24 8.09
N VAL A 136 0.00 3.07 8.14
CA VAL A 136 -0.82 3.43 6.99
C VAL A 136 -0.67 4.92 6.68
N LEU A 137 -0.21 5.22 5.45
CA LEU A 137 -0.01 6.55 4.95
C LEU A 137 -1.14 6.91 3.98
N ALA A 138 -1.85 8.00 4.25
CA ALA A 138 -2.92 8.52 3.40
C ALA A 138 -3.89 7.42 2.92
N PRO A 139 -4.44 6.58 3.82
CA PRO A 139 -5.36 5.51 3.46
C PRO A 139 -6.70 6.06 2.96
N HIS A 140 -7.45 5.24 2.23
CA HIS A 140 -8.87 5.45 2.01
C HIS A 140 -9.66 4.36 2.74
N ILE A 141 -10.68 4.76 3.51
CA ILE A 141 -11.64 3.84 4.14
C ILE A 141 -13.05 4.04 3.60
N PHE A 142 -13.24 5.10 2.83
CA PHE A 142 -14.42 5.39 2.01
C PHE A 142 -14.03 6.35 0.89
N VAL A 143 -14.89 6.48 -0.12
CA VAL A 143 -14.67 7.36 -1.26
C VAL A 143 -15.16 8.78 -0.94
N GLU A 144 -14.33 9.80 -1.27
CA GLU A 144 -14.66 11.21 -1.15
C GLU A 144 -14.73 11.88 -2.53
N ASP A 145 -15.50 12.95 -2.66
CA ASP A 145 -15.60 13.71 -3.92
C ASP A 145 -14.26 14.30 -4.36
N VAL A 146 -13.43 14.74 -3.41
CA VAL A 146 -12.09 15.25 -3.68
C VAL A 146 -11.20 14.18 -4.31
N THR A 147 -11.30 12.92 -3.85
CA THR A 147 -10.57 11.79 -4.42
C THR A 147 -10.95 11.59 -5.89
N LEU A 148 -12.25 11.50 -6.18
CA LEU A 148 -12.74 11.27 -7.54
C LEU A 148 -12.36 12.43 -8.48
N ALA A 149 -12.43 13.66 -8.02
CA ALA A 149 -12.05 14.84 -8.81
C ALA A 149 -10.57 14.79 -9.21
N ASN A 150 -9.67 14.43 -8.29
CA ASN A 150 -8.24 14.36 -8.59
C ASN A 150 -7.88 13.13 -9.44
N ILE A 151 -8.57 12.00 -9.29
CA ILE A 151 -8.41 10.84 -10.18
C ILE A 151 -8.88 11.17 -11.60
N GLU A 152 -9.93 11.96 -11.75
CA GLU A 152 -10.37 12.47 -13.07
C GLU A 152 -9.33 13.40 -13.68
N GLN A 153 -8.73 14.30 -12.88
CA GLN A 153 -7.62 15.15 -13.35
C GLN A 153 -6.42 14.31 -13.79
N ALA A 154 -6.10 13.22 -13.06
CA ALA A 154 -5.06 12.30 -13.47
C ALA A 154 -5.39 11.64 -14.84
N ARG A 155 -6.67 11.35 -15.13
CA ARG A 155 -7.12 10.84 -16.44
C ARG A 155 -6.84 11.85 -17.55
N VAL A 156 -7.19 13.11 -17.33
CA VAL A 156 -6.91 14.19 -18.29
C VAL A 156 -5.39 14.31 -18.51
N ALA A 157 -4.62 14.34 -17.42
CA ALA A 157 -3.17 14.41 -17.51
C ALA A 157 -2.55 13.22 -18.27
N TYR A 158 -3.10 12.02 -18.11
CA TYR A 158 -2.65 10.83 -18.85
C TYR A 158 -2.88 10.95 -20.34
N LEU A 159 -4.03 11.51 -20.75
CA LEU A 159 -4.42 11.66 -22.16
C LEU A 159 -3.74 12.85 -22.84
N GLU A 160 -3.44 13.93 -22.11
CA GLU A 160 -3.07 15.21 -22.70
C GLU A 160 -1.61 15.64 -22.43
N THR A 161 -0.88 14.89 -21.57
CA THR A 161 0.48 15.25 -21.19
C THR A 161 1.48 14.11 -21.42
N ASP A 162 2.72 14.29 -20.98
CA ASP A 162 3.77 13.27 -21.01
C ASP A 162 3.72 12.29 -19.80
N LEU A 163 2.62 12.28 -19.04
CA LEU A 163 2.45 11.40 -17.90
C LEU A 163 2.67 9.90 -18.22
N PRO A 164 2.14 9.35 -19.35
CA PRO A 164 2.43 7.95 -19.71
C PRO A 164 3.93 7.67 -19.85
N LYS A 165 4.68 8.59 -20.48
CA LYS A 165 6.13 8.48 -20.64
C LYS A 165 6.87 8.51 -19.29
N LYS A 166 6.39 9.33 -18.35
CA LYS A 166 6.95 9.39 -16.98
C LYS A 166 6.69 8.09 -16.22
N LEU A 167 5.47 7.55 -16.30
CA LEU A 167 5.08 6.29 -15.68
C LEU A 167 5.81 5.08 -16.29
N GLY A 168 6.15 5.12 -17.58
CA GLY A 168 6.94 4.09 -18.27
C GLY A 168 8.33 3.85 -17.72
N ARG A 169 8.80 4.69 -16.81
CA ARG A 169 10.06 4.45 -16.04
C ARG A 169 9.85 3.46 -14.90
N TYR A 170 8.61 3.19 -14.52
CA TYR A 170 8.23 2.48 -13.31
C TYR A 170 7.36 1.26 -13.57
N HIS A 171 6.79 1.13 -14.78
CA HIS A 171 5.88 0.05 -15.17
C HIS A 171 6.27 -0.48 -16.54
N ASP A 172 6.33 -1.80 -16.67
CA ASP A 172 6.55 -2.48 -17.96
C ASP A 172 5.33 -2.31 -18.88
N ASP A 173 4.11 -2.26 -18.31
CA ASP A 173 2.86 -1.97 -19.00
C ASP A 173 2.13 -0.81 -18.30
N VAL A 174 2.33 0.38 -18.85
CA VAL A 174 1.77 1.63 -18.27
C VAL A 174 0.25 1.66 -18.39
N ASP A 175 -0.29 1.20 -19.52
CA ASP A 175 -1.73 1.17 -19.73
C ASP A 175 -2.43 0.19 -18.80
N SER A 176 -1.82 -0.97 -18.56
CA SER A 176 -2.30 -1.93 -17.56
C SER A 176 -2.39 -1.30 -16.18
N ALA A 177 -1.32 -0.61 -15.74
CA ALA A 177 -1.27 0.02 -14.42
C ALA A 177 -2.26 1.18 -14.32
N PHE A 178 -2.20 2.12 -15.27
CA PHE A 178 -3.00 3.35 -15.21
C PHE A 178 -4.50 3.06 -15.34
N TRP A 179 -4.91 2.35 -16.39
CA TRP A 179 -6.32 2.11 -16.64
C TRP A 179 -6.95 1.10 -15.68
N GLY A 180 -6.14 0.19 -15.11
CA GLY A 180 -6.61 -0.67 -14.01
C GLY A 180 -7.05 0.16 -12.81
N TRP A 181 -6.19 1.05 -12.34
CA TRP A 181 -6.45 1.95 -11.21
C TRP A 181 -7.53 3.01 -11.52
N ASN A 182 -7.35 3.76 -12.62
CA ASN A 182 -8.22 4.89 -12.93
C ASN A 182 -9.67 4.47 -13.17
N ARG A 183 -9.87 3.40 -13.96
CA ARG A 183 -11.23 2.94 -14.31
C ARG A 183 -11.99 2.39 -13.12
N VAL A 184 -11.35 1.68 -12.19
CA VAL A 184 -12.04 1.14 -11.03
C VAL A 184 -12.44 2.25 -10.07
N TRP A 185 -11.56 3.21 -9.80
CA TRP A 185 -11.86 4.34 -8.95
C TRP A 185 -12.98 5.23 -9.50
N LEU A 186 -13.04 5.44 -10.81
CA LEU A 186 -14.08 6.22 -11.48
C LEU A 186 -15.32 5.38 -11.87
N HIS A 187 -15.31 4.07 -11.56
CA HIS A 187 -16.50 3.24 -11.78
C HIS A 187 -17.65 3.69 -10.88
N PRO A 188 -18.86 4.02 -11.44
CA PRO A 188 -19.94 4.57 -10.62
C PRO A 188 -20.31 3.79 -9.37
N PRO A 189 -20.35 2.44 -9.37
CA PRO A 189 -20.56 1.66 -8.15
C PRO A 189 -19.47 1.84 -7.09
N PHE A 190 -18.22 2.15 -7.48
CA PHE A 190 -17.11 2.35 -6.53
C PHE A 190 -17.31 3.58 -5.64
N ARG A 191 -18.14 4.54 -6.05
CA ARG A 191 -18.52 5.69 -5.23
C ARG A 191 -19.15 5.29 -3.87
N GLN A 192 -19.73 4.09 -3.80
CA GLN A 192 -20.32 3.54 -2.57
C GLN A 192 -19.33 2.68 -1.77
N TRP A 193 -18.08 2.55 -2.25
CA TRP A 193 -17.09 1.74 -1.56
C TRP A 193 -16.75 2.35 -0.20
N ASN A 194 -16.84 1.52 0.83
CA ASN A 194 -16.62 1.89 2.22
C ASN A 194 -16.21 0.64 3.01
N ILE A 195 -15.12 0.72 3.74
CA ILE A 195 -14.57 -0.39 4.55
C ILE A 195 -14.58 -0.08 6.06
N GLU A 196 -15.29 0.95 6.50
CA GLU A 196 -15.30 1.32 7.92
C GLU A 196 -15.76 0.16 8.83
N ALA A 197 -16.74 -0.63 8.37
CA ALA A 197 -17.25 -1.77 9.16
C ALA A 197 -16.21 -2.90 9.30
N GLU A 198 -15.40 -3.13 8.28
CA GLU A 198 -14.35 -4.17 8.31
C GLU A 198 -13.26 -3.84 9.33
N LEU A 199 -13.00 -2.55 9.60
CA LEU A 199 -11.97 -2.13 10.55
C LEU A 199 -12.19 -2.68 11.96
N ASP A 200 -13.42 -3.00 12.32
CA ASP A 200 -13.77 -3.61 13.61
C ASP A 200 -13.11 -4.98 13.82
N GLY A 201 -12.63 -5.61 12.73
CA GLY A 201 -11.86 -6.87 12.77
C GLY A 201 -10.40 -6.72 13.16
N ILE A 202 -9.82 -5.52 13.11
CA ILE A 202 -8.40 -5.29 13.36
C ILE A 202 -8.08 -5.45 14.86
N ARG A 203 -6.98 -6.15 15.16
CA ARG A 203 -6.52 -6.41 16.54
C ARG A 203 -5.09 -5.92 16.80
N CYS A 204 -4.33 -5.63 15.76
CA CYS A 204 -2.96 -5.16 15.87
C CYS A 204 -2.88 -3.63 16.05
N PRO A 205 -1.77 -3.09 16.56
CA PRO A 205 -1.56 -1.65 16.67
C PRO A 205 -1.49 -0.97 15.30
N ILE A 206 -1.99 0.28 15.22
CA ILE A 206 -2.00 1.09 14.00
C ILE A 206 -1.35 2.44 14.26
N LEU A 207 -0.44 2.86 13.38
CA LEU A 207 -0.02 4.24 13.18
C LEU A 207 -0.59 4.73 11.84
N ALA A 208 -1.44 5.75 11.87
CA ALA A 208 -2.03 6.35 10.68
C ALA A 208 -1.44 7.76 10.47
N ILE A 209 -0.82 7.98 9.31
CA ILE A 209 -0.11 9.21 8.94
C ILE A 209 -0.80 9.82 7.73
N GLN A 210 -1.12 11.12 7.78
CA GLN A 210 -1.69 11.83 6.63
C GLN A 210 -1.25 13.29 6.61
N GLY A 211 -1.02 13.81 5.41
CA GLY A 211 -0.81 15.23 5.18
C GLY A 211 -2.10 16.03 5.39
N ILE A 212 -1.98 17.23 5.97
CA ILE A 212 -3.14 18.14 6.10
C ILE A 212 -3.59 18.66 4.73
N ASP A 213 -2.62 18.79 3.81
CA ASP A 213 -2.85 19.29 2.46
C ASP A 213 -3.03 18.16 1.43
N ASP A 214 -3.45 16.96 1.90
CA ASP A 214 -3.66 15.79 1.03
C ASP A 214 -4.77 16.07 0.02
N GLU A 215 -4.41 16.06 -1.26
CA GLU A 215 -5.27 16.35 -2.39
C GLU A 215 -6.21 15.19 -2.78
N TYR A 216 -5.96 13.98 -2.26
CA TYR A 216 -6.77 12.79 -2.57
C TYR A 216 -7.70 12.36 -1.44
N GLY A 217 -7.48 12.83 -0.21
CA GLY A 217 -8.33 12.43 0.91
C GLY A 217 -8.24 13.39 2.09
N THR A 218 -9.34 13.59 2.79
CA THR A 218 -9.34 14.43 3.98
C THR A 218 -8.86 13.66 5.22
N LEU A 219 -8.54 14.38 6.30
CA LEU A 219 -8.21 13.77 7.59
C LEU A 219 -9.34 12.90 8.17
N ALA A 220 -10.54 12.95 7.59
CA ALA A 220 -11.65 12.09 7.97
C ALA A 220 -11.31 10.61 7.80
N GLN A 221 -10.41 10.28 6.86
CA GLN A 221 -9.92 8.91 6.60
C GLN A 221 -9.21 8.35 7.85
N ILE A 222 -8.12 8.97 8.29
CA ILE A 222 -7.34 8.46 9.44
C ILE A 222 -8.09 8.64 10.75
N ARG A 223 -8.85 9.71 10.91
CA ARG A 223 -9.72 9.92 12.09
C ARG A 223 -10.85 8.89 12.14
N GLY A 224 -11.33 8.43 10.98
CA GLY A 224 -12.27 7.31 10.85
C GLY A 224 -11.69 6.01 11.38
N ILE A 225 -10.43 5.71 11.05
CA ILE A 225 -9.72 4.54 11.57
C ILE A 225 -9.65 4.61 13.10
N ALA A 226 -9.22 5.75 13.66
CA ALA A 226 -9.10 5.90 15.11
C ALA A 226 -10.44 5.77 15.87
N ARG A 227 -11.55 6.16 15.23
CA ARG A 227 -12.89 5.94 15.81
C ARG A 227 -13.27 4.45 15.86
N ARG A 228 -12.87 3.68 14.85
CA ARG A 228 -13.22 2.24 14.75
C ARG A 228 -12.25 1.33 15.50
N VAL A 229 -10.97 1.68 15.49
CA VAL A 229 -9.91 0.90 16.14
C VAL A 229 -9.29 1.72 17.27
N PRO A 230 -9.81 1.62 18.50
CA PRO A 230 -9.27 2.35 19.65
C PRO A 230 -7.77 2.03 19.87
N GLY A 231 -6.99 3.05 20.17
CA GLY A 231 -5.54 2.93 20.33
C GLY A 231 -4.75 3.15 19.03
N THR A 232 -5.41 3.47 17.92
CA THR A 232 -4.74 3.98 16.72
C THR A 232 -4.02 5.30 17.04
N GLU A 233 -2.73 5.36 16.75
CA GLU A 233 -1.95 6.59 16.85
C GLU A 233 -2.07 7.39 15.55
N LEU A 234 -2.36 8.69 15.67
CA LEU A 234 -2.53 9.59 14.51
C LEU A 234 -1.34 10.54 14.40
N LEU A 235 -0.84 10.72 13.18
CA LEU A 235 0.14 11.75 12.84
C LEU A 235 -0.40 12.57 11.66
N GLU A 236 -0.90 13.76 11.95
CA GLU A 236 -1.34 14.75 10.97
C GLU A 236 -0.17 15.68 10.65
N LEU A 237 0.27 15.71 9.41
CA LEU A 237 1.47 16.45 8.99
C LEU A 237 1.09 17.75 8.29
N PRO A 238 1.40 18.93 8.86
CA PRO A 238 1.25 20.20 8.15
C PRO A 238 2.26 20.28 7.00
N ASP A 239 1.94 21.08 5.98
CA ASP A 239 2.76 21.27 4.76
C ASP A 239 3.12 19.93 4.09
N CYS A 240 2.15 19.02 4.00
CA CYS A 240 2.32 17.67 3.47
C CYS A 240 1.08 17.27 2.66
N GLY A 241 1.29 16.82 1.44
CA GLY A 241 0.26 16.29 0.55
C GLY A 241 0.02 14.80 0.74
N HIS A 242 -0.43 14.14 -0.34
CA HIS A 242 -0.81 12.72 -0.34
C HIS A 242 0.34 11.74 -0.11
N SER A 243 1.60 12.20 -0.17
CA SER A 243 2.76 11.30 -0.11
C SER A 243 3.70 11.60 1.08
N PRO A 244 3.30 11.35 2.34
CA PRO A 244 4.12 11.67 3.52
C PRO A 244 5.56 11.13 3.47
N HIS A 245 5.77 9.95 2.89
CA HIS A 245 7.08 9.32 2.73
C HIS A 245 7.98 10.04 1.70
N ARG A 246 7.41 10.91 0.86
CA ARG A 246 8.13 11.74 -0.14
C ARG A 246 8.24 13.19 0.30
N ASP A 247 7.16 13.73 0.86
CA ASP A 247 7.08 15.14 1.23
C ASP A 247 7.82 15.42 2.55
N GLN A 248 7.69 14.52 3.52
CA GLN A 248 8.31 14.62 4.84
C GLN A 248 8.91 13.28 5.30
N PRO A 249 9.87 12.72 4.55
CA PRO A 249 10.39 11.37 4.79
C PRO A 249 10.98 11.19 6.20
N GLU A 250 11.68 12.20 6.73
CA GLU A 250 12.29 12.10 8.06
C GLU A 250 11.24 11.98 9.16
N LYS A 251 10.15 12.75 9.09
CA LYS A 251 9.08 12.67 10.08
C LYS A 251 8.35 11.32 10.00
N ALA A 252 8.11 10.84 8.77
CA ALA A 252 7.49 9.53 8.57
C ALA A 252 8.39 8.39 9.12
N ILE A 253 9.69 8.44 8.88
CA ILE A 253 10.66 7.47 9.39
C ILE A 253 10.71 7.50 10.92
N VAL A 254 10.92 8.67 11.52
CA VAL A 254 11.03 8.81 12.98
C VAL A 254 9.77 8.31 13.68
N ALA A 255 8.60 8.71 13.21
CA ALA A 255 7.32 8.26 13.78
C ALA A 255 7.17 6.73 13.66
N THR A 256 7.46 6.17 12.49
CA THR A 256 7.37 4.72 12.26
C THR A 256 8.32 3.93 13.15
N VAL A 257 9.59 4.36 13.25
CA VAL A 257 10.60 3.70 14.08
C VAL A 257 10.19 3.73 15.56
N SER A 258 9.78 4.90 16.05
CA SER A 258 9.34 5.06 17.44
C SER A 258 8.12 4.18 17.75
N PHE A 259 7.17 4.09 16.82
CA PHE A 259 5.97 3.27 16.95
C PHE A 259 6.30 1.77 16.99
N ILE A 260 7.08 1.27 16.03
CA ILE A 260 7.48 -0.15 15.97
C ILE A 260 8.24 -0.54 17.25
N GLN A 261 9.24 0.25 17.64
CA GLN A 261 10.06 -0.05 18.83
C GLN A 261 9.26 0.02 20.13
N GLY A 262 8.30 0.94 20.22
CA GLY A 262 7.40 1.07 21.38
C GLY A 262 6.48 -0.14 21.55
N LYS A 263 6.09 -0.82 20.47
CA LYS A 263 5.21 -2.01 20.50
C LYS A 263 5.97 -3.32 20.57
N THR A 264 7.24 -3.36 20.18
CA THR A 264 8.07 -4.59 20.22
C THR A 264 8.65 -4.86 21.63
N ARG A 265 8.66 -3.88 22.52
CA ARG A 265 9.22 -3.98 23.89
C ARG A 265 8.22 -4.44 24.95
N VAL A 266 6.98 -4.74 24.57
CA VAL A 266 5.92 -5.27 25.45
C VAL A 266 5.72 -6.75 25.17
#